data_0e12097437604f7fb965e88003f844d7
#
_entry.id   0e12097437604f7fb965e88003f844d7
#
_cell.length_a   1.000
_cell.length_b   1.000
_cell.length_c   1.000
_cell.angle_alpha   90.00
_cell.angle_beta   90.00
_cell.angle_gamma   90.00
#
_symmetry.space_group_name_H-M   'P 1'
#
loop_
_entity.id
_entity.type
_entity.pdbx_description
1 polymer ?
#
loop_
_entity_poly.entity_id
_entity_poly.type
_entity_poly.pdbx_seq_one_letter_code
_entity_poly.pdbx_strand_id
1 'polypeptide(L)'
;SWIDTLSGYVHVSTSFASEETIQRSIRWILWGIYSFYQGLVFTGIWVIAHECGHQAYSPSKTVNNAVGWVLHSALLVPYHSWRISHARHHAGTGHMTRDEVFVPRTREDRGMLPLRPADSDVAPQETFSEWLSETLEDVPLYNFIELVVQQLLGWPLYLLFDVSSQMHHPKGTNRM
;
A
#
# COMPACT_ATOMS: atom_id res chain seq x y z
N SER A 1 -6.28 1.57 29.98
CA SER A 1 -6.00 0.42 29.07
C SER A 1 -4.86 -0.42 29.63
N TRP A 2 -4.64 -1.65 29.13
CA TRP A 2 -3.50 -2.49 29.54
C TRP A 2 -2.13 -1.82 29.25
N ILE A 3 -2.04 -0.97 28.21
CA ILE A 3 -0.85 -0.17 27.90
C ILE A 3 -0.58 0.85 29.00
N ASP A 4 -1.62 1.52 29.53
CA ASP A 4 -1.47 2.46 30.64
C ASP A 4 -1.01 1.73 31.90
N THR A 5 -1.51 0.52 32.14
CA THR A 5 -1.08 -0.33 33.25
C THR A 5 0.39 -0.70 33.11
N LEU A 6 0.83 -1.19 31.95
CA LEU A 6 2.24 -1.52 31.71
C LEU A 6 3.17 -0.33 31.86
N SER A 7 2.79 0.85 31.34
CA SER A 7 3.60 2.07 31.46
C SER A 7 3.76 2.54 32.92
N GLY A 8 2.77 2.27 33.76
CA GLY A 8 2.80 2.56 35.19
C GLY A 8 3.77 1.70 36.02
N TYR A 9 4.14 0.51 35.54
CA TYR A 9 5.11 -0.35 36.22
C TYR A 9 6.58 -0.01 35.89
N VAL A 10 6.83 0.81 34.90
CA VAL A 10 8.20 1.16 34.51
C VAL A 10 8.60 2.46 35.23
N HIS A 11 9.25 2.34 36.38
CA HIS A 11 9.85 3.44 37.10
C HIS A 11 11.30 3.65 36.64
N VAL A 12 11.55 4.75 35.96
CA VAL A 12 12.90 5.17 35.55
C VAL A 12 13.26 6.48 36.23
N SER A 13 14.20 6.43 37.18
CA SER A 13 14.78 7.63 37.79
C SER A 13 15.87 8.20 36.87
N THR A 14 15.58 9.29 36.19
CA THR A 14 16.56 10.00 35.36
C THR A 14 16.62 11.49 35.77
N SER A 15 17.81 12.03 35.86
CA SER A 15 18.04 13.43 36.17
C SER A 15 17.79 14.41 35.01
N PHE A 16 17.45 13.88 33.80
CA PHE A 16 17.39 14.68 32.58
C PHE A 16 15.96 14.93 32.04
N ALA A 17 14.95 14.19 32.48
CA ALA A 17 13.58 14.40 32.06
C ALA A 17 12.62 14.22 33.24
N SER A 18 11.47 14.93 33.22
CA SER A 18 10.45 14.72 34.25
C SER A 18 9.88 13.31 34.15
N GLU A 19 9.48 12.73 35.30
CA GLU A 19 8.85 11.41 35.35
C GLU A 19 7.65 11.30 34.42
N GLU A 20 6.85 12.36 34.31
CA GLU A 20 5.71 12.44 33.39
C GLU A 20 6.13 12.31 31.93
N THR A 21 7.24 12.94 31.53
CA THR A 21 7.77 12.86 30.16
C THR A 21 8.21 11.44 29.83
N ILE A 22 8.88 10.77 30.77
CA ILE A 22 9.33 9.38 30.62
C ILE A 22 8.14 8.44 30.48
N GLN A 23 7.14 8.56 31.37
CA GLN A 23 5.91 7.74 31.30
C GLN A 23 5.15 7.94 29.98
N ARG A 24 5.07 9.19 29.51
CA ARG A 24 4.45 9.51 28.20
C ARG A 24 5.21 8.86 27.05
N SER A 25 6.54 8.93 27.06
CA SER A 25 7.38 8.31 26.02
C SER A 25 7.24 6.79 26.01
N ILE A 26 7.27 6.13 27.17
CA ILE A 26 7.06 4.69 27.28
C ILE A 26 5.68 4.29 26.73
N ARG A 27 4.63 5.05 27.07
CA ARG A 27 3.28 4.82 26.55
C ARG A 27 3.24 4.85 25.01
N TRP A 28 3.86 5.85 24.38
CA TRP A 28 3.91 5.94 22.92
C TRP A 28 4.71 4.81 22.27
N ILE A 29 5.82 4.39 22.89
CA ILE A 29 6.61 3.25 22.44
C ILE A 29 5.75 1.97 22.50
N LEU A 30 5.05 1.73 23.60
CA LEU A 30 4.18 0.57 23.76
C LEU A 30 3.02 0.58 22.74
N TRP A 31 2.43 1.74 22.46
CA TRP A 31 1.44 1.89 21.41
C TRP A 31 2.02 1.61 20.02
N GLY A 32 3.23 2.06 19.74
CA GLY A 32 3.94 1.77 18.49
C GLY A 32 4.18 0.27 18.30
N ILE A 33 4.70 -0.40 19.32
CA ILE A 33 4.91 -1.85 19.34
C ILE A 33 3.60 -2.61 19.13
N TYR A 34 2.56 -2.23 19.87
CA TYR A 34 1.22 -2.83 19.72
C TYR A 34 0.69 -2.68 18.29
N SER A 35 0.76 -1.47 17.75
CA SER A 35 0.27 -1.18 16.39
C SER A 35 1.01 -1.99 15.33
N PHE A 36 2.32 -2.15 15.50
CA PHE A 36 3.14 -2.98 14.61
C PHE A 36 2.67 -4.45 14.62
N TYR A 37 2.56 -5.06 15.79
CA TYR A 37 2.10 -6.46 15.89
C TYR A 37 0.65 -6.63 15.45
N GLN A 38 -0.20 -5.65 15.75
CA GLN A 38 -1.59 -5.66 15.28
C GLN A 38 -1.66 -5.60 13.75
N GLY A 39 -0.78 -4.81 13.11
CA GLY A 39 -0.64 -4.78 11.65
C GLY A 39 -0.26 -6.14 11.07
N LEU A 40 0.70 -6.86 11.68
CA LEU A 40 1.06 -8.21 11.25
C LEU A 40 -0.11 -9.19 11.34
N VAL A 41 -0.90 -9.13 12.42
CA VAL A 41 -2.10 -9.97 12.58
C VAL A 41 -3.13 -9.65 11.49
N PHE A 42 -3.40 -8.37 11.23
CA PHE A 42 -4.32 -7.96 10.17
C PHE A 42 -3.85 -8.36 8.78
N THR A 43 -2.56 -8.29 8.52
CA THR A 43 -1.96 -8.81 7.27
C THR A 43 -2.21 -10.32 7.15
N GLY A 44 -2.01 -11.09 8.21
CA GLY A 44 -2.31 -12.53 8.21
C GLY A 44 -3.78 -12.83 7.92
N ILE A 45 -4.71 -12.09 8.52
CA ILE A 45 -6.15 -12.20 8.25
C ILE A 45 -6.45 -11.86 6.78
N TRP A 46 -5.82 -10.80 6.25
CA TRP A 46 -5.96 -10.39 4.85
C TRP A 46 -5.49 -11.49 3.90
N VAL A 47 -4.34 -12.11 4.18
CA VAL A 47 -3.79 -13.23 3.37
C VAL A 47 -4.74 -14.42 3.36
N ILE A 48 -5.32 -14.81 4.50
CA ILE A 48 -6.30 -15.91 4.54
C ILE A 48 -7.51 -15.58 3.66
N ALA A 49 -8.03 -14.36 3.74
CA ALA A 49 -9.14 -13.92 2.92
C ALA A 49 -8.78 -13.86 1.41
N HIS A 50 -7.54 -13.49 1.09
CA HIS A 50 -6.97 -13.50 -0.25
C HIS A 50 -6.95 -14.93 -0.83
N GLU A 51 -6.48 -15.92 -0.07
CA GLU A 51 -6.49 -17.33 -0.46
C GLU A 51 -7.93 -17.86 -0.65
N CYS A 52 -8.87 -17.39 0.15
CA CYS A 52 -10.30 -17.65 -0.07
C CYS A 52 -10.76 -17.09 -1.44
N GLY A 53 -10.26 -15.93 -1.84
CA GLY A 53 -10.52 -15.33 -3.17
C GLY A 53 -10.02 -16.20 -4.32
N HIS A 54 -8.88 -16.83 -4.15
CA HIS A 54 -8.32 -17.81 -5.09
C HIS A 54 -9.00 -19.18 -5.03
N GLN A 55 -9.95 -19.40 -4.13
CA GLN A 55 -10.58 -20.69 -3.86
C GLN A 55 -9.58 -21.76 -3.36
N ALA A 56 -8.49 -21.31 -2.72
CA ALA A 56 -7.38 -22.16 -2.27
C ALA A 56 -7.47 -22.56 -0.79
N TYR A 57 -8.26 -21.84 0.01
CA TYR A 57 -8.40 -22.09 1.45
C TYR A 57 -9.16 -23.42 1.75
N SER A 58 -10.16 -23.77 0.93
CA SER A 58 -11.01 -24.95 1.14
C SER A 58 -11.43 -25.57 -0.21
N PRO A 59 -11.67 -26.88 -0.29
CA PRO A 59 -12.29 -27.50 -1.46
C PRO A 59 -13.70 -26.97 -1.78
N SER A 60 -14.40 -26.41 -0.78
CA SER A 60 -15.75 -25.89 -0.89
C SER A 60 -15.75 -24.40 -1.29
N LYS A 61 -16.35 -24.08 -2.44
CA LYS A 61 -16.56 -22.68 -2.88
C LYS A 61 -17.39 -21.88 -1.87
N THR A 62 -18.37 -22.50 -1.24
CA THR A 62 -19.22 -21.84 -0.24
C THR A 62 -18.41 -21.44 0.99
N VAL A 63 -17.55 -22.33 1.49
CA VAL A 63 -16.67 -22.05 2.62
C VAL A 63 -15.69 -20.93 2.28
N ASN A 64 -15.01 -21.02 1.12
CA ASN A 64 -14.11 -19.95 0.66
C ASN A 64 -14.83 -18.60 0.60
N ASN A 65 -16.00 -18.54 -0.01
CA ASN A 65 -16.71 -17.26 -0.17
C ASN A 65 -17.23 -16.74 1.17
N ALA A 66 -17.72 -17.59 2.08
CA ALA A 66 -18.20 -17.17 3.38
C ALA A 66 -17.05 -16.64 4.27
N VAL A 67 -15.96 -17.42 4.38
CA VAL A 67 -14.79 -17.03 5.18
C VAL A 67 -14.14 -15.76 4.59
N GLY A 68 -13.90 -15.74 3.29
CA GLY A 68 -13.30 -14.58 2.61
C GLY A 68 -14.16 -13.32 2.76
N TRP A 69 -15.48 -13.45 2.64
CA TRP A 69 -16.39 -12.32 2.82
C TRP A 69 -16.34 -11.76 4.25
N VAL A 70 -16.38 -12.63 5.27
CA VAL A 70 -16.32 -12.19 6.68
C VAL A 70 -14.99 -11.49 6.97
N LEU A 71 -13.86 -12.12 6.62
CA LEU A 71 -12.53 -11.61 6.94
C LEU A 71 -12.21 -10.31 6.19
N HIS A 72 -12.51 -10.26 4.89
CA HIS A 72 -12.31 -9.03 4.11
C HIS A 72 -13.24 -7.90 4.58
N SER A 73 -14.50 -8.19 4.89
CA SER A 73 -15.41 -7.17 5.42
C SER A 73 -14.94 -6.59 6.75
N ALA A 74 -14.37 -7.43 7.64
CA ALA A 74 -13.76 -6.96 8.89
C ALA A 74 -12.56 -6.02 8.65
N LEU A 75 -11.90 -6.13 7.50
CA LEU A 75 -10.79 -5.27 7.08
C LEU A 75 -11.23 -4.17 6.11
N LEU A 76 -12.53 -3.92 5.97
CA LEU A 76 -13.12 -2.93 5.05
C LEU A 76 -12.76 -3.18 3.58
N VAL A 77 -12.60 -4.44 3.19
CA VAL A 77 -12.35 -4.86 1.81
C VAL A 77 -13.62 -5.43 1.20
N PRO A 78 -14.12 -4.94 0.06
CA PRO A 78 -15.30 -5.49 -0.61
C PRO A 78 -14.96 -6.80 -1.32
N TYR A 79 -15.09 -7.93 -0.61
CA TYR A 79 -14.60 -9.25 -1.01
C TYR A 79 -14.97 -9.67 -2.44
N HIS A 80 -16.25 -9.55 -2.81
CA HIS A 80 -16.69 -10.04 -4.12
C HIS A 80 -16.15 -9.21 -5.29
N SER A 81 -16.15 -7.89 -5.15
CA SER A 81 -15.56 -6.98 -6.15
C SER A 81 -14.07 -7.19 -6.25
N TRP A 82 -13.39 -7.21 -5.10
CA TRP A 82 -11.96 -7.47 -5.04
C TRP A 82 -11.59 -8.81 -5.68
N ARG A 83 -12.30 -9.89 -5.39
CA ARG A 83 -12.03 -11.21 -5.95
C ARG A 83 -12.10 -11.21 -7.48
N ILE A 84 -13.06 -10.49 -8.06
CA ILE A 84 -13.22 -10.41 -9.51
C ILE A 84 -12.08 -9.61 -10.15
N SER A 85 -11.81 -8.41 -9.64
CA SER A 85 -10.72 -7.55 -10.15
C SER A 85 -9.34 -8.21 -9.97
N HIS A 86 -9.14 -8.88 -8.84
CA HIS A 86 -7.90 -9.59 -8.53
C HIS A 86 -7.67 -10.81 -9.44
N ALA A 87 -8.72 -11.58 -9.75
CA ALA A 87 -8.63 -12.67 -10.72
C ALA A 87 -8.28 -12.18 -12.14
N ARG A 88 -8.83 -11.02 -12.54
CA ARG A 88 -8.49 -10.38 -13.83
C ARG A 88 -7.05 -9.85 -13.82
N HIS A 89 -6.61 -9.28 -12.69
CA HIS A 89 -5.22 -8.88 -12.52
C HIS A 89 -4.28 -10.07 -12.71
N HIS A 90 -4.51 -11.20 -12.05
CA HIS A 90 -3.69 -12.40 -12.24
C HIS A 90 -3.68 -12.92 -13.69
N ALA A 91 -4.82 -12.86 -14.37
CA ALA A 91 -4.91 -13.25 -15.78
C ALA A 91 -4.19 -12.28 -16.74
N GLY A 92 -3.96 -11.04 -16.30
CA GLY A 92 -3.36 -9.96 -17.09
C GLY A 92 -2.11 -9.35 -16.49
N THR A 93 -1.54 -9.92 -15.44
CA THR A 93 -0.41 -9.33 -14.70
C THR A 93 0.74 -8.94 -15.63
N GLY A 94 1.18 -7.68 -15.52
CA GLY A 94 2.25 -7.13 -16.34
C GLY A 94 1.90 -6.82 -17.79
N HIS A 95 0.65 -7.03 -18.19
CA HIS A 95 0.21 -6.71 -19.55
C HIS A 95 -0.29 -5.28 -19.64
N MET A 96 0.33 -4.45 -20.48
CA MET A 96 0.08 -3.01 -20.59
C MET A 96 -1.38 -2.63 -20.93
N THR A 97 -2.18 -3.54 -21.47
CA THR A 97 -3.57 -3.26 -21.89
C THR A 97 -4.61 -4.15 -21.23
N ARG A 98 -4.23 -5.22 -20.54
CA ARG A 98 -5.16 -6.19 -19.92
C ARG A 98 -5.15 -6.20 -18.41
N ASP A 99 -4.08 -5.73 -17.78
CA ASP A 99 -4.02 -5.58 -16.33
C ASP A 99 -4.96 -4.43 -15.92
N GLU A 100 -5.95 -4.74 -15.08
CA GLU A 100 -6.95 -3.75 -14.65
C GLU A 100 -6.58 -3.08 -13.32
N VAL A 101 -5.57 -3.61 -12.60
CA VAL A 101 -5.23 -3.14 -11.25
C VAL A 101 -4.01 -2.23 -11.26
N PHE A 102 -2.97 -2.65 -11.96
CA PHE A 102 -1.73 -1.90 -12.02
C PHE A 102 -1.16 -1.91 -13.44
N VAL A 103 -1.14 -0.74 -14.05
CA VAL A 103 -0.53 -0.51 -15.36
C VAL A 103 0.57 0.52 -15.19
N PRO A 104 1.83 0.15 -15.43
CA PRO A 104 2.93 1.12 -15.43
C PRO A 104 2.66 2.22 -16.46
N ARG A 105 2.81 3.47 -16.05
CA ARG A 105 2.66 4.58 -16.99
C ARG A 105 3.84 4.62 -17.94
N THR A 106 3.56 4.81 -19.23
CA THR A 106 4.59 5.01 -20.24
C THR A 106 5.27 6.37 -20.08
N ARG A 107 6.39 6.57 -20.74
CA ARG A 107 7.05 7.89 -20.80
C ARG A 107 6.11 8.95 -21.37
N GLU A 108 5.33 8.60 -22.40
CA GLU A 108 4.33 9.47 -23.03
C GLU A 108 3.22 9.86 -22.02
N ASP A 109 2.69 8.90 -21.25
CA ASP A 109 1.68 9.17 -20.21
C ASP A 109 2.20 10.11 -19.11
N ARG A 110 3.51 10.13 -18.89
CA ARG A 110 4.19 11.02 -17.94
C ARG A 110 4.59 12.37 -18.56
N GLY A 111 4.34 12.57 -19.85
CA GLY A 111 4.77 13.76 -20.58
C GLY A 111 6.29 13.85 -20.80
N MET A 112 6.99 12.72 -20.66
CA MET A 112 8.42 12.62 -20.87
C MET A 112 8.75 12.51 -22.35
N LEU A 113 9.90 13.03 -22.76
CA LEU A 113 10.37 12.91 -24.13
C LEU A 113 10.64 11.44 -24.51
N PRO A 114 10.40 11.03 -25.78
CA PRO A 114 10.73 9.69 -26.23
C PRO A 114 12.20 9.36 -26.00
N LEU A 115 12.49 8.10 -25.66
CA LEU A 115 13.87 7.61 -25.64
C LEU A 115 14.45 7.73 -27.04
N ARG A 116 15.62 8.36 -27.15
CA ARG A 116 16.34 8.46 -28.41
C ARG A 116 17.10 7.17 -28.69
N PRO A 117 17.35 6.83 -29.95
CA PRO A 117 18.26 5.77 -30.33
C PRO A 117 19.65 6.00 -29.70
N ALA A 118 20.29 4.94 -29.29
CA ALA A 118 21.60 4.99 -28.62
C ALA A 118 22.73 5.58 -29.51
N ASP A 119 22.50 5.66 -30.82
CA ASP A 119 23.42 6.16 -31.85
C ASP A 119 23.19 7.62 -32.26
N SER A 120 22.32 8.36 -31.53
CA SER A 120 22.09 9.78 -31.85
C SER A 120 23.20 10.67 -31.27
N ASP A 121 23.87 11.45 -32.12
CA ASP A 121 24.90 12.40 -31.73
C ASP A 121 24.38 13.63 -30.97
N VAL A 122 23.09 13.73 -30.72
CA VAL A 122 22.48 14.89 -30.05
C VAL A 122 22.36 14.58 -28.55
N ALA A 123 22.85 15.54 -27.73
CA ALA A 123 22.72 15.43 -26.28
C ALA A 123 21.25 15.19 -25.82
N PRO A 124 21.02 14.38 -24.81
CA PRO A 124 19.69 14.15 -24.26
C PRO A 124 19.08 15.49 -23.83
N GLN A 125 17.88 15.79 -24.31
CA GLN A 125 17.09 16.87 -23.73
C GLN A 125 16.26 16.28 -22.60
N GLU A 126 16.63 16.57 -21.38
CA GLU A 126 15.86 16.21 -20.19
C GLU A 126 14.91 17.34 -19.82
N THR A 127 13.68 17.00 -19.51
CA THR A 127 12.77 17.96 -18.91
C THR A 127 13.16 18.16 -17.44
N PHE A 128 12.80 19.30 -16.85
CA PHE A 128 13.04 19.54 -15.42
C PHE A 128 12.44 18.44 -14.54
N SER A 129 11.29 17.89 -14.92
CA SER A 129 10.65 16.79 -14.20
C SER A 129 11.42 15.47 -14.30
N GLU A 130 12.04 15.17 -15.44
CA GLU A 130 12.91 14.00 -15.61
C GLU A 130 14.16 14.14 -14.74
N TRP A 131 14.85 15.26 -14.85
CA TRP A 131 16.02 15.56 -14.01
C TRP A 131 15.70 15.47 -12.51
N LEU A 132 14.56 16.03 -12.09
CA LEU A 132 14.14 15.99 -10.69
C LEU A 132 13.85 14.57 -10.23
N SER A 133 13.11 13.76 -11.03
CA SER A 133 12.81 12.38 -10.69
C SER A 133 14.05 11.52 -10.59
N GLU A 134 14.99 11.64 -11.52
CA GLU A 134 16.27 10.92 -11.48
C GLU A 134 17.13 11.36 -10.29
N THR A 135 17.15 12.65 -9.97
CA THR A 135 17.90 13.16 -8.82
C THR A 135 17.32 12.67 -7.48
N LEU A 136 15.99 12.55 -7.38
CA LEU A 136 15.31 12.13 -6.16
C LEU A 136 15.23 10.62 -5.98
N GLU A 137 15.36 9.85 -7.06
CA GLU A 137 15.25 8.37 -7.03
C GLU A 137 16.21 7.74 -6.02
N ASP A 138 17.43 8.26 -5.92
CA ASP A 138 18.46 7.77 -5.00
C ASP A 138 18.48 8.47 -3.63
N VAL A 139 17.53 9.39 -3.34
CA VAL A 139 17.46 10.10 -2.07
C VAL A 139 16.69 9.28 -1.04
N PRO A 140 17.34 8.72 0.02
CA PRO A 140 16.67 7.84 0.98
C PRO A 140 15.50 8.50 1.71
N LEU A 141 15.59 9.80 2.02
CA LEU A 141 14.51 10.53 2.68
C LEU A 141 13.29 10.69 1.76
N TYR A 142 13.51 10.95 0.49
CA TYR A 142 12.43 11.04 -0.50
C TYR A 142 11.70 9.70 -0.62
N ASN A 143 12.43 8.60 -0.80
CA ASN A 143 11.89 7.26 -0.89
C ASN A 143 11.14 6.86 0.38
N PHE A 144 11.66 7.23 1.55
CA PHE A 144 10.97 7.00 2.82
C PHE A 144 9.64 7.76 2.88
N ILE A 145 9.60 9.02 2.49
CA ILE A 145 8.37 9.83 2.46
C ILE A 145 7.37 9.23 1.48
N GLU A 146 7.79 8.84 0.27
CA GLU A 146 6.93 8.18 -0.71
C GLU A 146 6.32 6.89 -0.16
N LEU A 147 7.14 6.04 0.48
CA LEU A 147 6.65 4.81 1.10
C LEU A 147 5.62 5.09 2.20
N VAL A 148 5.86 6.08 3.05
CA VAL A 148 4.90 6.48 4.10
C VAL A 148 3.59 6.96 3.48
N VAL A 149 3.65 7.83 2.48
CA VAL A 149 2.48 8.33 1.76
C VAL A 149 1.71 7.18 1.10
N GLN A 150 2.43 6.27 0.43
CA GLN A 150 1.83 5.10 -0.20
C GLN A 150 1.14 4.18 0.82
N GLN A 151 1.77 3.93 1.97
CA GLN A 151 1.17 3.11 3.03
C GLN A 151 -0.09 3.74 3.64
N LEU A 152 -0.09 5.06 3.82
CA LEU A 152 -1.22 5.76 4.43
C LEU A 152 -2.37 6.01 3.46
N LEU A 153 -2.07 6.37 2.23
CA LEU A 153 -3.06 6.83 1.25
C LEU A 153 -3.33 5.85 0.11
N GLY A 154 -2.42 4.90 -0.15
CA GLY A 154 -2.53 4.00 -1.30
C GLY A 154 -3.84 3.22 -1.31
N TRP A 155 -4.19 2.58 -0.20
CA TRP A 155 -5.44 1.83 -0.10
C TRP A 155 -6.71 2.70 -0.16
N PRO A 156 -6.85 3.79 0.61
CA PRO A 156 -7.97 4.71 0.46
C PRO A 156 -8.11 5.27 -0.96
N LEU A 157 -7.01 5.68 -1.58
CA LEU A 157 -7.04 6.22 -2.94
C LEU A 157 -7.41 5.15 -3.99
N TYR A 158 -6.94 3.92 -3.82
CA TYR A 158 -7.33 2.81 -4.68
C TYR A 158 -8.82 2.49 -4.59
N LEU A 159 -9.40 2.51 -3.38
CA LEU A 159 -10.83 2.23 -3.20
C LEU A 159 -11.73 3.36 -3.70
N LEU A 160 -11.35 4.63 -3.47
CA LEU A 160 -12.20 5.78 -3.75
C LEU A 160 -11.97 6.38 -5.14
N PHE A 161 -10.75 6.24 -5.64
CA PHE A 161 -10.32 6.85 -6.90
C PHE A 161 -9.55 5.83 -7.73
N ASP A 162 -9.84 5.74 -8.99
CA ASP A 162 -9.19 4.83 -9.92
C ASP A 162 -7.77 5.34 -10.29
N VAL A 163 -6.84 5.29 -9.33
CA VAL A 163 -5.51 5.91 -9.46
C VAL A 163 -4.48 5.07 -10.20
N SER A 164 -4.72 3.77 -10.38
CA SER A 164 -3.73 2.83 -10.96
C SER A 164 -4.25 1.98 -12.11
N SER A 165 -5.44 2.26 -12.63
CA SER A 165 -6.06 1.45 -13.67
C SER A 165 -5.75 1.90 -15.10
N GLN A 166 -6.34 1.18 -16.05
CA GLN A 166 -6.27 1.49 -17.48
C GLN A 166 -6.81 2.89 -17.79
N MET A 167 -6.11 3.60 -18.67
CA MET A 167 -6.46 4.97 -19.10
C MET A 167 -7.83 5.08 -19.79
N HIS A 168 -8.38 3.95 -20.28
CA HIS A 168 -9.70 3.94 -20.92
C HIS A 168 -10.88 3.97 -19.93
N HIS A 169 -10.63 3.76 -18.64
CA HIS A 169 -11.68 3.93 -17.63
C HIS A 169 -11.95 5.43 -17.38
N PRO A 170 -13.20 5.83 -17.23
CA PRO A 170 -13.53 7.20 -16.85
C PRO A 170 -12.86 7.59 -15.53
N LYS A 171 -12.35 8.83 -15.47
CA LYS A 171 -11.76 9.37 -14.22
C LYS A 171 -12.81 9.30 -13.11
N GLY A 172 -12.41 8.81 -11.95
CA GLY A 172 -13.32 8.65 -10.80
C GLY A 172 -14.14 7.36 -10.81
N THR A 173 -13.85 6.40 -11.69
CA THR A 173 -14.46 5.08 -11.63
C THR A 173 -14.15 4.43 -10.28
N ASN A 174 -15.22 4.16 -9.52
CA ASN A 174 -15.11 3.42 -8.26
C ASN A 174 -15.05 1.92 -8.56
N ARG A 175 -14.12 1.21 -7.94
CA ARG A 175 -13.93 -0.24 -8.10
C ARG A 175 -14.54 -1.09 -6.99
N MET A 176 -15.33 -0.45 -6.11
CA MET A 176 -16.11 -1.15 -5.10
C MET A 176 -17.34 -1.82 -5.70
#